data_4ba95effd8d97dda3ed68ba0b3558a20
#
_entry.id   4ba95effd8d97dda3ed68ba0b3558a20
#
_cell.length_a   1.000
_cell.length_b   1.000
_cell.length_c   1.000
_cell.angle_alpha   90.00
_cell.angle_beta   90.00
_cell.angle_gamma   90.00
#
_symmetry.space_group_name_H-M   'P 1'
#
loop_
_entity.id
_entity.type
_entity.pdbx_description
1 polymer ?
#
loop_
_entity_poly.entity_id
_entity_poly.type
_entity_poly.pdbx_seq_one_letter_code
_entity_poly.pdbx_strand_id
1 'polypeptide(L)'
;MNADDPLIAPDAARPARVVVLGCGSIGQAVVPLLIRDVKIAPSNIRVVEMMDTRHRIADSIAAGVTYEQAAVTRENLASFLGERLSAGDILLDLAWNIDAITIIAWCRNAGVRYLNTSVEVWEPYADVEKQPPASRTLYHRHMKLRAAMRAWGENNGPSAILEHGANPGWVSHEAKFALEQLGTELLTHGLVSGSAKGELERALADGAHARIAEASGTKIIQIAERDTQLTDQPKKVGEFVNTWSGEGFYEEGIAPAELGWGTHERSMPTRGAAHNDDGPRNQILIQRAGMETHVRTWVPGETPETAVSGGSESIGMLIRHGEAFTMSEHLTVRSDDGAARYRPTVYYAYCPSDSAIASVHELRGRNWQHPERFRLLNNEITTGQDRLGVLLLGHPLKAWWSGSLLSIDEARLLLPGHSATTLQVAGSVIGAVGWLLRHPNDGVRVPDELPHNEVLADIRNYLGTRWSGAVDWTPLQSRLELFPEATDAPPDDPWQFDAFRA
;
A
#
# COMPACT_ATOMS: atom_id res chain seq x y z
N MET A 1 -21.64 -12.41 -7.72
CA MET A 1 -22.25 -11.33 -8.52
C MET A 1 -22.02 -11.68 -9.99
N ASN A 2 -23.03 -11.51 -10.85
CA ASN A 2 -22.79 -11.63 -12.27
C ASN A 2 -21.83 -10.50 -12.71
N ALA A 3 -21.00 -10.75 -13.73
CA ALA A 3 -20.04 -9.77 -14.25
C ALA A 3 -20.68 -8.45 -14.74
N ASP A 4 -22.00 -8.43 -14.88
CA ASP A 4 -22.79 -7.27 -15.32
C ASP A 4 -23.40 -6.44 -14.17
N ASP A 5 -23.34 -6.90 -12.92
CA ASP A 5 -23.85 -6.12 -11.79
C ASP A 5 -22.90 -4.99 -11.47
N PRO A 6 -23.37 -3.73 -11.42
CA PRO A 6 -22.52 -2.60 -11.04
C PRO A 6 -22.06 -2.79 -9.60
N LEU A 7 -20.76 -2.49 -9.32
CA LEU A 7 -20.19 -2.51 -7.97
C LEU A 7 -20.97 -1.62 -6.99
N ILE A 8 -21.78 -0.71 -7.47
CA ILE A 8 -22.51 0.28 -6.70
C ILE A 8 -23.99 0.22 -7.05
N ALA A 9 -24.83 0.19 -6.02
CA ALA A 9 -26.28 0.20 -6.16
C ALA A 9 -26.76 1.36 -7.05
N PRO A 10 -27.83 1.17 -7.84
CA PRO A 10 -28.36 2.21 -8.74
C PRO A 10 -28.73 3.54 -8.03
N ASP A 11 -29.01 3.49 -6.74
CA ASP A 11 -29.51 4.61 -5.93
C ASP A 11 -28.36 5.40 -5.26
N ALA A 12 -27.09 4.98 -5.39
CA ALA A 12 -25.98 5.75 -4.85
C ALA A 12 -25.88 7.11 -5.56
N ALA A 13 -25.69 8.18 -4.78
CA ALA A 13 -25.52 9.53 -5.31
C ALA A 13 -24.24 9.59 -6.18
N ARG A 14 -24.42 9.37 -7.48
CA ARG A 14 -23.31 9.39 -8.45
C ARG A 14 -22.75 10.81 -8.57
N PRO A 15 -21.43 10.97 -8.69
CA PRO A 15 -20.84 12.27 -8.94
C PRO A 15 -21.32 12.78 -10.30
N ALA A 16 -21.54 14.07 -10.40
CA ALA A 16 -21.76 14.71 -11.67
C ALA A 16 -20.49 14.62 -12.54
N ARG A 17 -19.30 14.73 -11.88
CA ARG A 17 -18.00 14.67 -12.55
C ARG A 17 -16.95 13.91 -11.72
N VAL A 18 -16.00 13.31 -12.44
CA VAL A 18 -14.76 12.73 -11.89
C VAL A 18 -13.60 13.37 -12.62
N VAL A 19 -12.71 14.02 -11.89
CA VAL A 19 -11.43 14.51 -12.43
C VAL A 19 -10.33 13.56 -11.97
N VAL A 20 -9.54 13.08 -12.90
CA VAL A 20 -8.35 12.25 -12.69
C VAL A 20 -7.13 13.11 -12.99
N LEU A 21 -6.35 13.41 -11.97
CA LEU A 21 -5.03 14.04 -12.13
C LEU A 21 -3.99 12.95 -12.29
N GLY A 22 -3.26 12.99 -13.41
CA GLY A 22 -2.26 12.00 -13.77
C GLY A 22 -2.80 10.87 -14.67
N CYS A 23 -2.12 10.64 -15.79
CA CYS A 23 -2.37 9.56 -16.74
C CYS A 23 -1.13 8.66 -16.88
N GLY A 24 -0.49 8.40 -15.74
CA GLY A 24 0.60 7.43 -15.57
C GLY A 24 0.08 6.00 -15.64
N SER A 25 0.81 5.03 -15.08
CA SER A 25 0.40 3.61 -15.13
C SER A 25 -0.97 3.38 -14.46
N ILE A 26 -1.24 4.02 -13.34
CA ILE A 26 -2.47 3.84 -12.60
C ILE A 26 -3.62 4.63 -13.22
N GLY A 27 -3.40 5.90 -13.63
CA GLY A 27 -4.45 6.71 -14.24
C GLY A 27 -5.01 6.08 -15.52
N GLN A 28 -4.14 5.56 -16.41
CA GLN A 28 -4.57 4.86 -17.62
C GLN A 28 -5.34 3.56 -17.34
N ALA A 29 -5.06 2.89 -16.21
CA ALA A 29 -5.74 1.67 -15.78
C ALA A 29 -7.09 1.95 -15.11
N VAL A 30 -7.18 2.99 -14.30
CA VAL A 30 -8.39 3.35 -13.54
C VAL A 30 -9.51 3.87 -14.45
N VAL A 31 -9.18 4.66 -15.48
CA VAL A 31 -10.19 5.30 -16.35
C VAL A 31 -11.16 4.30 -17.02
N PRO A 32 -10.70 3.22 -17.69
CA PRO A 32 -11.62 2.23 -18.26
C PRO A 32 -12.44 1.49 -17.19
N LEU A 33 -11.87 1.27 -15.98
CA LEU A 33 -12.58 0.63 -14.88
C LEU A 33 -13.68 1.52 -14.29
N LEU A 34 -13.48 2.84 -14.22
CA LEU A 34 -14.53 3.81 -13.83
C LEU A 34 -15.73 3.71 -14.77
N ILE A 35 -15.50 3.57 -16.08
CA ILE A 35 -16.57 3.44 -17.08
C ILE A 35 -17.25 2.08 -16.95
N ARG A 36 -16.46 1.00 -16.95
CA ARG A 36 -16.97 -0.37 -17.04
C ARG A 36 -17.63 -0.82 -15.74
N ASP A 37 -16.98 -0.61 -14.59
CA ASP A 37 -17.35 -1.24 -13.32
C ASP A 37 -18.11 -0.28 -12.40
N VAL A 38 -17.68 0.99 -12.32
CA VAL A 38 -18.38 2.01 -11.54
C VAL A 38 -19.57 2.60 -12.30
N LYS A 39 -19.62 2.41 -13.62
CA LYS A 39 -20.68 2.93 -14.51
C LYS A 39 -20.76 4.47 -14.51
N ILE A 40 -19.60 5.13 -14.40
CA ILE A 40 -19.52 6.58 -14.62
C ILE A 40 -19.64 6.85 -16.13
N ALA A 41 -20.52 7.76 -16.53
CA ALA A 41 -20.64 8.14 -17.94
C ALA A 41 -19.30 8.72 -18.43
N PRO A 42 -18.76 8.29 -19.59
CA PRO A 42 -17.48 8.78 -20.10
C PRO A 42 -17.39 10.29 -20.19
N SER A 43 -18.49 10.97 -20.58
CA SER A 43 -18.59 12.44 -20.66
C SER A 43 -18.43 13.15 -19.30
N ASN A 44 -18.57 12.42 -18.19
CA ASN A 44 -18.41 12.95 -16.82
C ASN A 44 -16.99 12.71 -16.28
N ILE A 45 -16.13 12.07 -17.06
CA ILE A 45 -14.73 11.82 -16.69
C ILE A 45 -13.82 12.79 -17.44
N ARG A 46 -12.97 13.49 -16.70
CA ARG A 46 -11.91 14.34 -17.23
C ARG A 46 -10.56 13.85 -16.72
N VAL A 47 -9.64 13.59 -17.64
CA VAL A 47 -8.25 13.25 -17.32
C VAL A 47 -7.38 14.46 -17.58
N VAL A 48 -6.57 14.84 -16.61
CA VAL A 48 -5.61 15.94 -16.70
C VAL A 48 -4.20 15.37 -16.57
N GLU A 49 -3.34 15.69 -17.52
CA GLU A 49 -1.95 15.22 -17.54
C GLU A 49 -1.03 16.33 -18.08
N MET A 50 0.13 16.47 -17.47
CA MET A 50 1.11 17.47 -17.89
C MET A 50 1.74 17.13 -19.26
N MET A 51 2.00 15.85 -19.49
CA MET A 51 2.57 15.35 -20.74
C MET A 51 1.47 14.84 -21.68
N ASP A 52 1.71 14.87 -22.98
CA ASP A 52 0.76 14.27 -23.94
C ASP A 52 0.84 12.74 -23.91
N THR A 53 -0.06 12.15 -23.14
CA THR A 53 -0.20 10.70 -23.00
C THR A 53 -1.59 10.18 -23.47
N ARG A 54 -2.32 10.98 -24.25
CA ARG A 54 -3.69 10.65 -24.72
C ARG A 54 -3.78 9.30 -25.45
N HIS A 55 -2.70 8.87 -26.10
CA HIS A 55 -2.63 7.57 -26.76
C HIS A 55 -2.82 6.38 -25.80
N ARG A 56 -2.54 6.57 -24.51
CA ARG A 56 -2.66 5.52 -23.47
C ARG A 56 -4.11 5.21 -23.11
N ILE A 57 -5.02 6.17 -23.34
CA ILE A 57 -6.45 6.04 -23.05
C ILE A 57 -7.31 6.36 -24.27
N ALA A 58 -6.81 6.07 -25.47
CA ALA A 58 -7.45 6.40 -26.74
C ALA A 58 -8.89 5.88 -26.83
N ASP A 59 -9.14 4.65 -26.41
CA ASP A 59 -10.49 4.04 -26.43
C ASP A 59 -11.44 4.76 -25.45
N SER A 60 -10.97 5.17 -24.29
CA SER A 60 -11.79 5.93 -23.33
C SER A 60 -12.11 7.33 -23.85
N ILE A 61 -11.16 7.96 -24.54
CA ILE A 61 -11.40 9.26 -25.23
C ILE A 61 -12.43 9.07 -26.35
N ALA A 62 -12.32 8.04 -27.16
CA ALA A 62 -13.30 7.71 -28.20
C ALA A 62 -14.70 7.43 -27.63
N ALA A 63 -14.79 6.90 -26.41
CA ALA A 63 -16.04 6.70 -25.68
C ALA A 63 -16.61 8.00 -25.08
N GLY A 64 -15.86 9.11 -25.07
CA GLY A 64 -16.33 10.42 -24.60
C GLY A 64 -15.61 11.02 -23.39
N VAL A 65 -14.55 10.38 -22.89
CA VAL A 65 -13.70 10.95 -21.82
C VAL A 65 -12.98 12.21 -22.31
N THR A 66 -13.02 13.26 -21.55
CA THR A 66 -12.27 14.48 -21.86
C THR A 66 -10.82 14.32 -21.41
N TYR A 67 -9.86 14.52 -22.33
CA TYR A 67 -8.45 14.61 -22.02
C TYR A 67 -7.97 16.07 -22.12
N GLU A 68 -7.26 16.52 -21.10
CA GLU A 68 -6.70 17.87 -21.03
C GLU A 68 -5.21 17.80 -20.72
N GLN A 69 -4.39 18.38 -21.61
CA GLN A 69 -2.98 18.55 -21.32
C GLN A 69 -2.77 19.85 -20.58
N ALA A 70 -2.48 19.77 -19.27
CA ALA A 70 -2.26 20.93 -18.42
C ALA A 70 -1.40 20.56 -17.21
N ALA A 71 -0.63 21.53 -16.73
CA ALA A 71 0.15 21.41 -15.49
C ALA A 71 -0.61 22.07 -14.33
N VAL A 72 -0.72 21.35 -13.23
CA VAL A 72 -1.18 21.89 -11.95
C VAL A 72 0.02 22.39 -11.16
N THR A 73 -0.01 23.66 -10.75
CA THR A 73 1.05 24.31 -9.98
C THR A 73 0.49 24.88 -8.68
N ARG A 74 1.37 25.30 -7.79
CA ARG A 74 1.00 25.97 -6.54
C ARG A 74 0.11 27.19 -6.77
N GLU A 75 0.41 27.96 -7.80
CA GLU A 75 -0.24 29.23 -8.12
C GLU A 75 -1.60 29.03 -8.76
N ASN A 76 -1.78 27.98 -9.56
CA ASN A 76 -3.01 27.78 -10.32
C ASN A 76 -3.98 26.77 -9.68
N LEU A 77 -3.55 25.97 -8.69
CA LEU A 77 -4.32 24.83 -8.17
C LEU A 77 -5.77 25.18 -7.83
N ALA A 78 -5.99 26.26 -7.07
CA ALA A 78 -7.33 26.59 -6.61
C ALA A 78 -8.27 27.00 -7.75
N SER A 79 -7.81 27.85 -8.69
CA SER A 79 -8.59 28.23 -9.87
C SER A 79 -8.77 27.07 -10.82
N PHE A 80 -7.71 26.26 -11.02
CA PHE A 80 -7.71 25.10 -11.90
C PHE A 80 -8.76 24.07 -11.45
N LEU A 81 -8.78 23.72 -10.17
CA LEU A 81 -9.79 22.80 -9.63
C LEU A 81 -11.18 23.39 -9.63
N GLY A 82 -11.33 24.68 -9.26
CA GLY A 82 -12.63 25.37 -9.20
C GLY A 82 -13.34 25.52 -10.53
N GLU A 83 -12.61 25.55 -11.66
CA GLU A 83 -13.19 25.54 -13.01
C GLU A 83 -13.71 24.16 -13.42
N ARG A 84 -13.29 23.08 -12.77
CA ARG A 84 -13.53 21.70 -13.20
C ARG A 84 -14.40 20.89 -12.26
N LEU A 85 -14.43 21.26 -10.99
CA LEU A 85 -15.09 20.52 -9.92
C LEU A 85 -16.07 21.39 -9.13
N SER A 86 -17.12 20.78 -8.64
CA SER A 86 -18.17 21.37 -7.79
C SER A 86 -18.49 20.42 -6.64
N ALA A 87 -19.24 20.89 -5.65
CA ALA A 87 -19.65 20.06 -4.52
C ALA A 87 -20.33 18.76 -4.98
N GLY A 88 -19.91 17.63 -4.40
CA GLY A 88 -20.38 16.29 -4.73
C GLY A 88 -19.60 15.60 -5.84
N ASP A 89 -18.71 16.29 -6.56
CA ASP A 89 -17.77 15.65 -7.52
C ASP A 89 -16.65 14.87 -6.81
N ILE A 90 -15.88 14.12 -7.58
CA ILE A 90 -14.74 13.35 -7.09
C ILE A 90 -13.46 13.81 -7.79
N LEU A 91 -12.40 14.02 -7.01
CA LEU A 91 -11.04 14.19 -7.48
C LEU A 91 -10.21 12.94 -7.16
N LEU A 92 -9.71 12.27 -8.21
CA LEU A 92 -8.72 11.20 -8.10
C LEU A 92 -7.34 11.78 -8.39
N ASP A 93 -6.51 11.88 -7.37
CA ASP A 93 -5.17 12.43 -7.46
C ASP A 93 -4.15 11.30 -7.58
N LEU A 94 -3.75 11.01 -8.81
CA LEU A 94 -2.79 9.99 -9.19
C LEU A 94 -1.53 10.65 -9.81
N ALA A 95 -1.35 11.93 -9.53
CA ALA A 95 -0.25 12.74 -10.04
C ALA A 95 0.91 12.79 -9.04
N TRP A 96 2.07 13.17 -9.55
CA TRP A 96 3.30 13.34 -8.78
C TRP A 96 3.50 14.77 -8.34
N ASN A 97 4.12 14.93 -7.17
CA ASN A 97 4.64 16.22 -6.69
C ASN A 97 3.57 17.33 -6.58
N ILE A 98 2.32 16.97 -6.33
CA ILE A 98 1.25 17.90 -5.95
C ILE A 98 0.98 17.70 -4.46
N ASP A 99 1.04 18.79 -3.68
CA ASP A 99 0.88 18.70 -2.22
C ASP A 99 -0.52 18.24 -1.81
N ALA A 100 -0.59 17.04 -1.25
CA ALA A 100 -1.85 16.41 -0.86
C ALA A 100 -2.63 17.24 0.17
N ILE A 101 -1.95 17.89 1.12
CA ILE A 101 -2.59 18.69 2.18
C ILE A 101 -3.30 19.89 1.57
N THR A 102 -2.66 20.56 0.60
CA THR A 102 -3.25 21.70 -0.12
C THR A 102 -4.47 21.29 -0.91
N ILE A 103 -4.42 20.15 -1.61
CA ILE A 103 -5.56 19.63 -2.37
C ILE A 103 -6.71 19.26 -1.43
N ILE A 104 -6.44 18.52 -0.36
CA ILE A 104 -7.49 18.09 0.60
C ILE A 104 -8.16 19.31 1.24
N ALA A 105 -7.40 20.34 1.62
CA ALA A 105 -7.94 21.56 2.17
C ALA A 105 -8.89 22.27 1.16
N TRP A 106 -8.50 22.30 -0.11
CA TRP A 106 -9.35 22.84 -1.16
C TRP A 106 -10.62 21.98 -1.34
N CYS A 107 -10.47 20.66 -1.45
CA CYS A 107 -11.60 19.73 -1.62
C CYS A 107 -12.60 19.82 -0.47
N ARG A 108 -12.11 19.88 0.78
CA ARG A 108 -12.93 20.09 1.96
C ARG A 108 -13.79 21.36 1.85
N ASN A 109 -13.18 22.48 1.46
CA ASN A 109 -13.87 23.77 1.35
C ASN A 109 -14.85 23.80 0.17
N ALA A 110 -14.55 23.11 -0.92
CA ALA A 110 -15.37 23.05 -2.12
C ALA A 110 -16.47 21.98 -2.07
N GLY A 111 -16.50 21.12 -1.06
CA GLY A 111 -17.45 20.00 -0.97
C GLY A 111 -17.14 18.87 -1.94
N VAL A 112 -15.88 18.72 -2.37
CA VAL A 112 -15.40 17.71 -3.33
C VAL A 112 -14.83 16.53 -2.58
N ARG A 113 -15.18 15.31 -2.99
CA ARG A 113 -14.59 14.06 -2.46
C ARG A 113 -13.21 13.83 -3.06
N TYR A 114 -12.31 13.25 -2.31
CA TYR A 114 -10.90 13.11 -2.68
C TYR A 114 -10.37 11.69 -2.48
N LEU A 115 -9.49 11.27 -3.36
CA LEU A 115 -8.73 10.02 -3.24
C LEU A 115 -7.34 10.21 -3.83
N ASN A 116 -6.32 9.71 -3.12
CA ASN A 116 -4.97 9.54 -3.66
C ASN A 116 -4.39 8.17 -3.32
N THR A 117 -3.25 7.84 -3.94
CA THR A 117 -2.48 6.61 -3.69
C THR A 117 -1.21 6.87 -2.89
N SER A 118 -0.84 8.14 -2.65
CA SER A 118 0.33 8.54 -1.87
C SER A 118 0.17 9.95 -1.29
N VAL A 119 0.82 10.23 -0.15
CA VAL A 119 0.89 11.58 0.43
C VAL A 119 2.04 12.34 -0.21
N GLU A 120 1.75 13.01 -1.31
CA GLU A 120 2.72 13.81 -2.05
C GLU A 120 2.94 15.21 -1.43
N VAL A 121 4.05 15.82 -1.79
CA VAL A 121 4.40 17.20 -1.43
C VAL A 121 4.93 17.93 -2.65
N TRP A 122 4.79 19.26 -2.68
CA TRP A 122 5.44 20.07 -3.71
C TRP A 122 6.95 19.92 -3.66
N GLU A 123 7.58 19.73 -4.81
CA GLU A 123 9.03 19.77 -4.98
C GLU A 123 9.80 18.98 -3.89
N PRO A 124 9.56 17.65 -3.75
CA PRO A 124 10.11 16.83 -2.66
C PRO A 124 11.65 16.84 -2.60
N TYR A 125 12.29 17.28 -3.68
CA TYR A 125 13.75 17.37 -3.81
C TYR A 125 14.30 18.80 -3.64
N ALA A 126 13.43 19.80 -3.44
CA ALA A 126 13.90 21.15 -3.15
C ALA A 126 14.62 21.16 -1.79
N ASP A 127 15.76 21.85 -1.75
CA ASP A 127 16.56 22.00 -0.52
C ASP A 127 17.04 20.67 0.11
N VAL A 128 17.18 19.58 -0.67
CA VAL A 128 17.63 18.26 -0.18
C VAL A 128 18.95 18.34 0.55
N GLU A 129 19.84 19.24 0.10
CA GLU A 129 21.14 19.47 0.71
C GLU A 129 21.05 20.09 2.13
N LYS A 130 19.93 20.79 2.41
CA LYS A 130 19.69 21.47 3.70
C LYS A 130 18.85 20.64 4.67
N GLN A 131 18.16 19.60 4.17
CA GLN A 131 17.26 18.79 4.98
C GLN A 131 17.79 17.35 5.06
N PRO A 132 18.11 16.85 6.25
CA PRO A 132 18.55 15.46 6.39
C PRO A 132 17.43 14.49 5.94
N PRO A 133 17.78 13.32 5.37
CA PRO A 133 16.79 12.33 4.92
C PRO A 133 15.76 11.97 6.01
N ALA A 134 16.17 11.91 7.26
CA ALA A 134 15.31 11.62 8.40
C ALA A 134 14.17 12.62 8.63
N SER A 135 14.30 13.86 8.13
CA SER A 135 13.23 14.88 8.22
C SER A 135 12.25 14.87 7.04
N ARG A 136 12.46 13.98 6.07
CA ARG A 136 11.67 13.88 4.84
C ARG A 136 10.96 12.53 4.70
N THR A 137 10.75 11.85 5.81
CA THR A 137 10.08 10.54 5.90
C THR A 137 8.57 10.67 5.72
N LEU A 138 7.90 9.56 5.46
CA LEU A 138 6.43 9.51 5.41
C LEU A 138 5.82 9.85 6.77
N TYR A 139 6.44 9.44 7.87
CA TYR A 139 6.03 9.86 9.20
C TYR A 139 5.88 11.39 9.31
N HIS A 140 6.86 12.16 8.86
CA HIS A 140 6.78 13.62 8.87
C HIS A 140 5.68 14.17 7.96
N ARG A 141 5.43 13.54 6.81
CA ARG A 141 4.30 13.90 5.92
C ARG A 141 2.97 13.68 6.65
N HIS A 142 2.79 12.54 7.31
CA HIS A 142 1.60 12.26 8.13
C HIS A 142 1.45 13.21 9.32
N MET A 143 2.54 13.58 10.00
CA MET A 143 2.47 14.54 11.10
C MET A 143 2.01 15.93 10.64
N LYS A 144 2.50 16.40 9.49
CA LYS A 144 2.04 17.65 8.86
C LYS A 144 0.55 17.57 8.51
N LEU A 145 0.12 16.49 7.88
CA LEU A 145 -1.29 16.26 7.56
C LEU A 145 -2.18 16.28 8.82
N ARG A 146 -1.81 15.56 9.87
CA ARG A 146 -2.54 15.54 11.14
C ARG A 146 -2.59 16.92 11.82
N ALA A 147 -1.51 17.68 11.71
CA ALA A 147 -1.49 19.07 12.21
C ALA A 147 -2.50 19.94 11.41
N ALA A 148 -2.53 19.81 10.10
CA ALA A 148 -3.49 20.50 9.25
C ALA A 148 -4.94 20.08 9.58
N MET A 149 -5.22 18.78 9.73
CA MET A 149 -6.54 18.26 10.11
C MET A 149 -7.00 18.82 11.47
N ARG A 150 -6.11 18.87 12.47
CA ARG A 150 -6.45 19.50 13.76
C ARG A 150 -6.78 20.97 13.63
N ALA A 151 -6.08 21.70 12.76
CA ALA A 151 -6.35 23.11 12.50
C ALA A 151 -7.69 23.34 11.76
N TRP A 152 -8.17 22.36 10.99
CA TRP A 152 -9.50 22.42 10.35
C TRP A 152 -10.65 22.16 11.32
N GLY A 153 -10.40 21.70 12.54
CA GLY A 153 -11.39 21.39 13.57
C GLY A 153 -11.93 19.96 13.47
N GLU A 154 -13.24 19.79 13.49
CA GLU A 154 -13.86 18.47 13.42
C GLU A 154 -13.57 17.80 12.08
N ASN A 155 -13.28 16.49 12.13
CA ASN A 155 -13.04 15.66 10.94
C ASN A 155 -14.38 15.23 10.32
N ASN A 156 -15.09 16.20 9.77
CA ASN A 156 -16.36 16.06 9.05
C ASN A 156 -16.26 16.72 7.66
N GLY A 157 -17.32 16.59 6.85
CA GLY A 157 -17.37 17.13 5.49
C GLY A 157 -17.11 16.09 4.42
N PRO A 158 -16.78 16.48 3.18
CA PRO A 158 -16.64 15.54 2.09
C PRO A 158 -15.59 14.47 2.41
N SER A 159 -15.91 13.24 2.05
CA SER A 159 -15.00 12.12 2.29
C SER A 159 -13.72 12.25 1.48
N ALA A 160 -12.59 12.04 2.14
CA ALA A 160 -11.27 12.00 1.54
C ALA A 160 -10.53 10.75 2.00
N ILE A 161 -10.06 9.92 1.07
CA ILE A 161 -9.26 8.73 1.35
C ILE A 161 -7.83 8.99 0.94
N LEU A 162 -6.90 8.69 1.82
CA LEU A 162 -5.48 8.87 1.62
C LEU A 162 -4.78 7.53 1.44
N GLU A 163 -3.81 7.50 0.53
CA GLU A 163 -2.94 6.34 0.35
C GLU A 163 -3.72 5.03 0.09
N HIS A 164 -4.65 5.05 -0.88
CA HIS A 164 -5.44 3.86 -1.21
C HIS A 164 -5.10 3.31 -2.59
N GLY A 165 -3.95 2.65 -2.67
CA GLY A 165 -3.53 1.77 -3.76
C GLY A 165 -3.57 0.31 -3.32
N ALA A 166 -2.66 -0.52 -3.79
CA ALA A 166 -2.53 -1.91 -3.32
C ALA A 166 -1.89 -1.93 -1.92
N ASN A 167 -0.74 -1.32 -1.79
CA ASN A 167 0.01 -1.05 -0.57
C ASN A 167 0.74 0.31 -0.74
N PRO A 168 0.33 1.32 0.06
CA PRO A 168 -0.80 1.36 1.00
C PRO A 168 -2.16 1.18 0.32
N GLY A 169 -3.14 0.69 1.07
CA GLY A 169 -4.53 0.59 0.63
C GLY A 169 -5.15 -0.78 0.89
N TRP A 170 -5.28 -1.62 -0.14
CA TRP A 170 -5.90 -2.92 -0.04
C TRP A 170 -5.32 -3.80 1.08
N VAL A 171 -4.01 -3.81 1.29
CA VAL A 171 -3.36 -4.63 2.33
C VAL A 171 -3.84 -4.32 3.75
N SER A 172 -4.30 -3.09 4.02
CA SER A 172 -4.90 -2.73 5.32
C SER A 172 -6.23 -3.46 5.56
N HIS A 173 -7.01 -3.66 4.50
CA HIS A 173 -8.25 -4.45 4.56
C HIS A 173 -7.93 -5.95 4.68
N GLU A 174 -6.94 -6.41 3.94
CA GLU A 174 -6.48 -7.81 4.01
C GLU A 174 -5.92 -8.16 5.39
N ALA A 175 -5.21 -7.25 6.05
CA ALA A 175 -4.71 -7.44 7.41
C ALA A 175 -5.85 -7.65 8.42
N LYS A 176 -6.91 -6.86 8.33
CA LYS A 176 -8.09 -7.01 9.19
C LYS A 176 -8.79 -8.35 8.95
N PHE A 177 -8.99 -8.71 7.69
CA PHE A 177 -9.55 -10.01 7.30
C PHE A 177 -8.68 -11.19 7.81
N ALA A 178 -7.37 -11.11 7.61
CA ALA A 178 -6.44 -12.14 8.07
C ALA A 178 -6.44 -12.29 9.61
N LEU A 179 -6.52 -11.19 10.35
CA LEU A 179 -6.62 -11.22 11.82
C LEU A 179 -7.91 -11.91 12.30
N GLU A 180 -9.05 -11.66 11.65
CA GLU A 180 -10.30 -12.33 11.95
C GLU A 180 -10.25 -13.83 11.66
N GLN A 181 -9.67 -14.22 10.54
CA GLN A 181 -9.46 -15.63 10.18
C GLN A 181 -8.52 -16.33 11.15
N LEU A 182 -7.36 -15.73 11.44
CA LEU A 182 -6.41 -16.25 12.42
C LEU A 182 -7.07 -16.42 13.79
N GLY A 183 -7.78 -15.39 14.27
CA GLY A 183 -8.47 -15.46 15.56
C GLY A 183 -9.48 -16.59 15.63
N THR A 184 -10.26 -16.77 14.57
CA THR A 184 -11.24 -17.87 14.45
C THR A 184 -10.55 -19.24 14.47
N GLU A 185 -9.46 -19.38 13.73
CA GLU A 185 -8.68 -20.63 13.66
C GLU A 185 -8.06 -20.98 15.02
N LEU A 186 -7.48 -20.00 15.73
CA LEU A 186 -6.91 -20.19 17.05
C LEU A 186 -7.97 -20.66 18.07
N LEU A 187 -9.17 -20.14 18.01
CA LEU A 187 -10.29 -20.57 18.87
C LEU A 187 -10.77 -21.98 18.50
N THR A 188 -10.94 -22.26 17.22
CA THR A 188 -11.43 -23.55 16.69
C THR A 188 -10.51 -24.69 17.12
N HIS A 189 -9.20 -24.48 17.10
CA HIS A 189 -8.22 -25.48 17.48
C HIS A 189 -7.78 -25.42 18.95
N GLY A 190 -8.39 -24.54 19.76
CA GLY A 190 -8.09 -24.42 21.19
C GLY A 190 -6.65 -23.99 21.49
N LEU A 191 -6.04 -23.25 20.59
CA LEU A 191 -4.64 -22.78 20.69
C LEU A 191 -4.48 -21.56 21.60
N VAL A 192 -5.59 -20.96 22.00
CA VAL A 192 -5.64 -19.86 22.98
C VAL A 192 -6.54 -20.28 24.14
N SER A 193 -6.12 -20.02 25.38
CA SER A 193 -6.80 -20.46 26.60
C SER A 193 -6.87 -19.35 27.65
N GLY A 194 -7.60 -19.59 28.73
CA GLY A 194 -7.71 -18.67 29.88
C GLY A 194 -8.37 -17.33 29.50
N SER A 195 -7.88 -16.24 30.04
CA SER A 195 -8.41 -14.88 29.78
C SER A 195 -8.26 -14.46 28.33
N ALA A 196 -7.16 -14.83 27.67
CA ALA A 196 -6.90 -14.51 26.27
C ALA A 196 -7.97 -15.10 25.33
N LYS A 197 -8.51 -16.30 25.63
CA LYS A 197 -9.61 -16.89 24.87
C LYS A 197 -10.85 -16.00 24.92
N GLY A 198 -11.29 -15.62 26.12
CA GLY A 198 -12.46 -14.77 26.28
C GLY A 198 -12.29 -13.35 25.72
N GLU A 199 -11.07 -12.84 25.71
CA GLU A 199 -10.74 -11.56 25.08
C GLU A 199 -10.80 -11.67 23.55
N LEU A 200 -10.27 -12.75 22.98
CA LEU A 200 -10.31 -13.00 21.54
C LEU A 200 -11.74 -13.21 21.04
N GLU A 201 -12.56 -13.98 21.76
CA GLU A 201 -13.98 -14.18 21.44
C GLU A 201 -14.75 -12.85 21.39
N ARG A 202 -14.55 -11.98 22.40
CA ARG A 202 -15.19 -10.64 22.44
C ARG A 202 -14.66 -9.75 21.32
N ALA A 203 -13.35 -9.72 21.12
CA ALA A 203 -12.73 -8.88 20.09
C ALA A 203 -13.20 -9.23 18.67
N LEU A 204 -13.38 -10.53 18.38
CA LEU A 204 -13.94 -10.99 17.11
C LEU A 204 -15.42 -10.58 16.97
N ALA A 205 -16.22 -10.72 18.03
CA ALA A 205 -17.63 -10.34 18.01
C ALA A 205 -17.81 -8.81 17.79
N ASP A 206 -16.90 -8.02 18.35
CA ASP A 206 -16.92 -6.55 18.26
C ASP A 206 -16.21 -6.00 16.99
N GLY A 207 -15.54 -6.85 16.20
CA GLY A 207 -14.68 -6.41 15.08
C GLY A 207 -13.50 -5.53 15.53
N ALA A 208 -13.01 -5.74 16.75
CA ALA A 208 -11.97 -4.91 17.37
C ALA A 208 -10.57 -5.41 17.00
N HIS A 209 -10.10 -5.11 15.77
CA HIS A 209 -8.89 -5.68 15.16
C HIS A 209 -7.62 -5.50 16.00
N ALA A 210 -7.44 -4.36 16.66
CA ALA A 210 -6.31 -4.15 17.58
C ALA A 210 -6.30 -5.17 18.73
N ARG A 211 -7.47 -5.47 19.28
CA ARG A 211 -7.63 -6.47 20.35
C ARG A 211 -7.56 -7.90 19.82
N ILE A 212 -8.00 -8.16 18.59
CA ILE A 212 -7.78 -9.45 17.92
C ILE A 212 -6.29 -9.70 17.77
N ALA A 213 -5.54 -8.73 17.29
CA ALA A 213 -4.10 -8.82 17.11
C ALA A 213 -3.38 -9.06 18.46
N GLU A 214 -3.76 -8.34 19.52
CA GLU A 214 -3.21 -8.53 20.87
C GLU A 214 -3.53 -9.93 21.43
N ALA A 215 -4.80 -10.33 21.40
CA ALA A 215 -5.25 -11.58 22.01
C ALA A 215 -4.82 -12.83 21.21
N SER A 216 -4.62 -12.72 19.89
CA SER A 216 -4.03 -13.76 19.07
C SER A 216 -2.54 -13.97 19.33
N GLY A 217 -1.87 -12.97 19.91
CA GLY A 217 -0.42 -12.97 20.11
C GLY A 217 0.39 -12.56 18.88
N THR A 218 -0.26 -11.94 17.89
CA THR A 218 0.43 -11.41 16.71
C THR A 218 1.43 -10.34 17.11
N LYS A 219 2.70 -10.52 16.74
CA LYS A 219 3.79 -9.59 17.07
C LYS A 219 4.18 -8.73 15.89
N ILE A 220 4.19 -9.30 14.69
CA ILE A 220 4.64 -8.63 13.47
C ILE A 220 3.58 -8.80 12.39
N ILE A 221 3.35 -7.73 11.64
CA ILE A 221 2.60 -7.73 10.38
C ILE A 221 3.57 -7.28 9.29
N GLN A 222 3.96 -8.21 8.44
CA GLN A 222 4.78 -7.92 7.29
C GLN A 222 3.89 -7.87 6.06
N ILE A 223 3.88 -6.75 5.35
CA ILE A 223 3.35 -6.72 4.00
C ILE A 223 4.40 -7.42 3.14
N ALA A 224 4.05 -8.57 2.58
CA ALA A 224 4.97 -9.44 1.87
C ALA A 224 4.60 -9.49 0.39
N GLU A 225 5.53 -9.07 -0.46
CA GLU A 225 5.34 -9.05 -1.90
C GLU A 225 6.49 -9.70 -2.63
N ARG A 226 6.14 -10.56 -3.60
CA ARG A 226 7.06 -11.11 -4.60
C ARG A 226 6.43 -10.98 -5.97
N ASP A 227 6.97 -10.10 -6.77
CA ASP A 227 6.64 -9.97 -8.19
C ASP A 227 7.54 -10.93 -9.00
N THR A 228 6.91 -11.89 -9.68
CA THR A 228 7.59 -12.87 -10.55
C THR A 228 7.33 -12.62 -12.03
N GLN A 229 6.78 -11.47 -12.39
CA GLN A 229 6.49 -11.13 -13.77
C GLN A 229 7.77 -11.01 -14.60
N LEU A 230 7.82 -11.73 -15.71
CA LEU A 230 8.97 -11.79 -16.62
C LEU A 230 8.66 -11.07 -17.92
N THR A 231 9.62 -10.31 -18.42
CA THR A 231 9.54 -9.59 -19.69
C THR A 231 10.39 -10.27 -20.77
N ASP A 232 9.94 -10.25 -22.01
CA ASP A 232 10.71 -10.65 -23.20
C ASP A 232 11.71 -9.57 -23.65
N GLN A 233 11.64 -8.38 -23.08
CA GLN A 233 12.54 -7.27 -23.37
C GLN A 233 13.51 -7.02 -22.21
N PRO A 234 14.76 -7.43 -22.33
CA PRO A 234 15.76 -7.21 -21.28
C PRO A 234 15.88 -5.73 -20.89
N LYS A 235 16.13 -5.51 -19.61
CA LYS A 235 16.53 -4.19 -19.13
C LYS A 235 17.82 -3.74 -19.82
N LYS A 236 17.85 -2.50 -20.30
CA LYS A 236 19.02 -1.90 -20.93
C LYS A 236 19.88 -1.14 -19.92
N VAL A 237 21.16 -0.93 -20.24
CA VAL A 237 22.05 -0.08 -19.44
C VAL A 237 21.50 1.34 -19.34
N GLY A 238 21.56 1.94 -18.15
CA GLY A 238 21.02 3.28 -17.88
C GLY A 238 19.50 3.33 -17.67
N GLU A 239 18.81 2.21 -17.83
CA GLU A 239 17.36 2.08 -17.68
C GLU A 239 17.00 1.60 -16.27
N PHE A 240 15.99 2.19 -15.66
CA PHE A 240 15.37 1.72 -14.42
C PHE A 240 13.95 1.28 -14.72
N VAL A 241 13.64 0.01 -14.45
CA VAL A 241 12.35 -0.61 -14.84
C VAL A 241 11.59 -1.11 -13.64
N ASN A 242 10.25 -1.07 -13.71
CA ASN A 242 9.37 -1.73 -12.75
C ASN A 242 7.99 -2.00 -13.39
N THR A 243 7.15 -2.77 -12.69
CA THR A 243 5.83 -3.24 -13.16
C THR A 243 4.68 -2.30 -12.81
N TRP A 244 4.88 -1.32 -11.91
CA TRP A 244 3.85 -0.32 -11.57
C TRP A 244 4.33 1.13 -11.79
N SER A 245 5.56 1.48 -11.44
CA SER A 245 6.21 2.77 -11.72
C SER A 245 7.72 2.62 -11.53
N GLY A 246 8.51 3.03 -12.51
CA GLY A 246 9.97 3.10 -12.37
C GLY A 246 10.38 4.25 -11.46
N GLU A 247 9.80 5.42 -11.68
CA GLU A 247 10.03 6.64 -10.92
C GLU A 247 9.63 6.45 -9.46
N GLY A 248 8.42 5.88 -9.20
CA GLY A 248 7.90 5.60 -7.87
C GLY A 248 8.80 4.69 -7.08
N PHE A 249 9.16 3.57 -7.64
CA PHE A 249 10.05 2.63 -6.97
C PHE A 249 11.44 3.24 -6.71
N TYR A 250 11.97 4.04 -7.64
CA TYR A 250 13.24 4.75 -7.41
C TYR A 250 13.13 5.69 -6.19
N GLU A 251 12.10 6.53 -6.13
CA GLU A 251 11.91 7.50 -5.04
C GLU A 251 11.73 6.82 -3.67
N GLU A 252 10.87 5.81 -3.61
CA GLU A 252 10.62 5.07 -2.38
C GLU A 252 11.88 4.32 -1.92
N GLY A 253 12.59 3.73 -2.86
CA GLY A 253 13.74 2.89 -2.57
C GLY A 253 14.99 3.61 -2.14
N ILE A 254 15.24 4.85 -2.62
CA ILE A 254 16.37 5.68 -2.17
C ILE A 254 16.10 6.39 -0.85
N ALA A 255 14.84 6.48 -0.42
CA ALA A 255 14.47 7.04 0.86
C ALA A 255 14.90 6.11 2.02
N PRO A 256 15.04 6.65 3.25
CA PRO A 256 15.26 5.81 4.42
C PRO A 256 14.15 4.75 4.57
N ALA A 257 14.53 3.54 4.95
CA ALA A 257 13.56 2.52 5.33
C ALA A 257 12.80 2.98 6.59
N GLU A 258 11.48 2.79 6.61
CA GLU A 258 10.61 3.12 7.75
C GLU A 258 9.79 1.90 8.13
N LEU A 259 9.52 1.74 9.42
CA LEU A 259 8.68 0.67 9.93
C LEU A 259 7.92 1.08 11.19
N GLY A 260 6.70 0.56 11.37
CA GLY A 260 5.98 0.63 12.64
C GLY A 260 6.72 -0.18 13.70
N TRP A 261 6.90 0.40 14.90
CA TRP A 261 7.71 -0.20 15.95
C TRP A 261 6.85 -0.82 17.05
N GLY A 262 6.94 -2.15 17.17
CA GLY A 262 6.13 -2.95 18.07
C GLY A 262 6.55 -2.82 19.54
N THR A 263 5.60 -3.03 20.45
CA THR A 263 5.87 -3.00 21.92
C THR A 263 6.63 -4.23 22.42
N HIS A 264 6.72 -5.29 21.63
CA HIS A 264 7.47 -6.51 21.95
C HIS A 264 8.97 -6.42 21.61
N GLU A 265 9.36 -5.42 20.84
CA GLU A 265 10.76 -5.21 20.43
C GLU A 265 11.61 -4.80 21.63
N ARG A 266 12.74 -5.48 21.82
CA ARG A 266 13.59 -5.33 23.01
C ARG A 266 14.67 -4.27 22.85
N SER A 267 15.12 -4.06 21.62
CA SER A 267 16.24 -3.15 21.32
C SER A 267 16.08 -2.50 19.96
N MET A 268 16.53 -1.25 19.86
CA MET A 268 16.61 -0.55 18.58
C MET A 268 17.58 -1.28 17.64
N PRO A 269 17.21 -1.55 16.38
CA PRO A 269 18.10 -2.23 15.46
C PRO A 269 19.31 -1.36 15.09
N THR A 270 20.38 -1.98 14.61
CA THR A 270 21.55 -1.24 14.12
C THR A 270 21.15 -0.21 13.07
N ARG A 271 21.57 1.05 13.25
CA ARG A 271 21.17 2.23 12.46
C ARG A 271 19.69 2.63 12.61
N GLY A 272 18.95 2.02 13.51
CA GLY A 272 17.60 2.45 13.85
C GLY A 272 17.61 3.78 14.57
N ALA A 273 16.63 4.63 14.28
CA ALA A 273 16.43 5.90 14.97
C ALA A 273 14.93 6.17 15.14
N ALA A 274 14.54 6.61 16.34
CA ALA A 274 13.18 7.09 16.58
C ALA A 274 13.02 8.51 16.03
N HIS A 275 11.79 8.85 15.65
CA HIS A 275 11.44 10.23 15.36
C HIS A 275 11.33 11.06 16.65
N ASN A 276 11.77 12.32 16.58
CA ASN A 276 11.85 13.22 17.74
C ASN A 276 10.68 14.21 17.84
N ASP A 277 9.58 13.96 17.15
CA ASP A 277 8.41 14.83 17.12
C ASP A 277 7.43 14.50 18.24
N ASP A 278 6.44 15.38 18.44
CA ASP A 278 5.34 15.19 19.39
C ASP A 278 4.25 14.20 18.93
N GLY A 279 4.49 13.51 17.81
CA GLY A 279 3.58 12.51 17.26
C GLY A 279 3.60 11.17 17.99
N PRO A 280 2.76 10.20 17.57
CA PRO A 280 2.80 8.86 18.11
C PRO A 280 4.16 8.22 17.85
N ARG A 281 4.79 7.71 18.90
CA ARG A 281 6.10 7.04 18.80
C ARG A 281 5.95 5.58 18.38
N ASN A 282 5.22 5.36 17.29
CA ASN A 282 4.94 4.05 16.74
C ASN A 282 5.72 3.75 15.46
N GLN A 283 6.67 4.59 15.10
CA GLN A 283 7.50 4.40 13.92
C GLN A 283 8.95 4.74 14.17
N ILE A 284 9.83 3.98 13.54
CA ILE A 284 11.26 4.24 13.48
C ILE A 284 11.73 4.28 12.03
N LEU A 285 12.89 4.85 11.80
CA LEU A 285 13.59 4.76 10.52
C LEU A 285 14.89 3.97 10.68
N ILE A 286 15.32 3.32 9.62
CA ILE A 286 16.68 2.82 9.46
C ILE A 286 17.46 3.86 8.67
N GLN A 287 18.61 4.32 9.18
CA GLN A 287 19.48 5.29 8.52
C GLN A 287 20.24 4.66 7.35
N ARG A 288 19.46 4.10 6.42
CA ARG A 288 19.90 3.44 5.20
C ARG A 288 18.76 3.46 4.19
N ALA A 289 19.08 3.52 2.90
CA ALA A 289 18.08 3.43 1.83
C ALA A 289 17.24 2.14 1.93
N GLY A 290 15.97 2.21 1.59
CA GLY A 290 15.08 1.04 1.58
C GLY A 290 15.62 -0.07 0.68
N MET A 291 16.11 0.26 -0.52
CA MET A 291 16.74 -0.68 -1.45
C MET A 291 18.03 -1.35 -0.94
N GLU A 292 18.61 -0.85 0.16
CA GLU A 292 19.78 -1.42 0.82
C GLU A 292 19.46 -2.11 2.14
N THR A 293 18.25 -1.98 2.63
CA THR A 293 17.79 -2.60 3.87
C THR A 293 17.03 -3.87 3.51
N HIS A 294 17.62 -5.02 3.78
CA HIS A 294 17.08 -6.30 3.38
C HIS A 294 16.48 -7.05 4.57
N VAL A 295 15.35 -7.69 4.34
CA VAL A 295 14.64 -8.49 5.33
C VAL A 295 14.18 -9.83 4.72
N ARG A 296 14.16 -10.87 5.55
CA ARG A 296 13.60 -12.16 5.18
C ARG A 296 12.08 -12.08 5.15
N THR A 297 11.50 -12.70 4.15
CA THR A 297 10.05 -12.75 3.92
C THR A 297 9.64 -14.11 3.39
N TRP A 298 8.35 -14.39 3.42
CA TRP A 298 7.75 -15.57 2.85
C TRP A 298 6.46 -15.20 2.10
N VAL A 299 6.29 -15.77 0.92
CA VAL A 299 5.04 -15.68 0.14
C VAL A 299 4.67 -17.09 -0.35
N PRO A 300 3.38 -17.37 -0.68
CA PRO A 300 2.99 -18.65 -1.24
C PRO A 300 3.70 -18.99 -2.55
N GLY A 301 3.67 -20.27 -2.92
CA GLY A 301 4.04 -20.74 -4.25
C GLY A 301 3.07 -20.27 -5.35
N GLU A 302 3.19 -20.86 -6.54
CA GLU A 302 2.43 -20.41 -7.71
C GLU A 302 0.94 -20.77 -7.67
N THR A 303 0.58 -21.80 -6.92
CA THR A 303 -0.80 -22.25 -6.77
C THR A 303 -1.18 -22.41 -5.29
N PRO A 304 -2.50 -22.41 -4.96
CA PRO A 304 -2.93 -22.66 -3.58
C PRO A 304 -2.42 -23.98 -3.01
N GLU A 305 -2.29 -25.02 -3.83
CA GLU A 305 -1.78 -26.31 -3.41
C GLU A 305 -0.28 -26.24 -3.05
N THR A 306 0.50 -25.46 -3.79
CA THR A 306 1.92 -25.22 -3.50
C THR A 306 2.14 -24.19 -2.39
N ALA A 307 1.11 -23.39 -2.05
CA ALA A 307 1.19 -22.43 -0.95
C ALA A 307 1.53 -23.09 0.38
N VAL A 308 1.03 -24.29 0.64
CA VAL A 308 1.24 -25.01 1.91
C VAL A 308 2.57 -25.73 1.95
N SER A 309 3.03 -26.31 0.82
CA SER A 309 4.20 -27.18 0.77
C SER A 309 5.42 -26.56 0.07
N GLY A 310 5.27 -25.46 -0.62
CA GLY A 310 6.28 -24.89 -1.50
C GLY A 310 6.36 -23.38 -1.50
N GLY A 311 6.00 -22.73 -0.39
CA GLY A 311 6.16 -21.28 -0.25
C GLY A 311 7.61 -20.87 -0.48
N SER A 312 7.79 -19.69 -1.04
CA SER A 312 9.12 -19.15 -1.34
C SER A 312 9.60 -18.26 -0.20
N GLU A 313 10.63 -18.71 0.49
CA GLU A 313 11.45 -17.77 1.26
C GLU A 313 12.18 -16.86 0.29
N SER A 314 12.16 -15.58 0.55
CA SER A 314 12.85 -14.58 -0.26
C SER A 314 13.44 -13.48 0.61
N ILE A 315 14.29 -12.66 0.00
CA ILE A 315 14.84 -11.48 0.62
C ILE A 315 14.16 -10.29 -0.02
N GLY A 316 13.35 -9.58 0.76
CA GLY A 316 12.71 -8.35 0.36
C GLY A 316 13.53 -7.12 0.76
N MET A 317 13.34 -6.03 0.05
CA MET A 317 13.80 -4.70 0.43
C MET A 317 12.79 -4.11 1.40
N LEU A 318 13.25 -3.48 2.48
CA LEU A 318 12.38 -2.76 3.40
C LEU A 318 12.10 -1.37 2.83
N ILE A 319 11.02 -1.27 2.08
CA ILE A 319 10.61 -0.03 1.43
C ILE A 319 9.68 0.75 2.36
N ARG A 320 9.84 2.08 2.42
CA ARG A 320 8.94 2.93 3.19
C ARG A 320 7.54 2.93 2.60
N HIS A 321 6.54 2.72 3.44
CA HIS A 321 5.12 2.77 3.05
C HIS A 321 4.27 3.35 4.18
N GLY A 322 3.18 4.06 3.83
CA GLY A 322 2.33 4.75 4.80
C GLY A 322 1.64 3.81 5.78
N GLU A 323 1.26 2.60 5.33
CA GLU A 323 0.61 1.60 6.20
C GLU A 323 1.52 1.12 7.35
N ALA A 324 2.83 1.17 7.22
CA ALA A 324 3.72 0.87 8.34
C ALA A 324 3.44 1.78 9.54
N PHE A 325 3.08 3.04 9.28
CA PHE A 325 2.68 4.00 10.29
C PHE A 325 1.20 3.88 10.67
N THR A 326 0.30 3.94 9.69
CA THR A 326 -1.14 4.02 9.93
C THR A 326 -1.71 2.73 10.52
N MET A 327 -1.31 1.56 10.00
CA MET A 327 -1.72 0.25 10.52
C MET A 327 -1.16 0.01 11.93
N SER A 328 0.12 0.32 12.14
CA SER A 328 0.75 0.20 13.46
C SER A 328 0.01 1.03 14.51
N GLU A 329 -0.43 2.25 14.18
CA GLU A 329 -1.20 3.08 15.08
C GLU A 329 -2.63 2.57 15.27
N HIS A 330 -3.32 2.21 14.19
CA HIS A 330 -4.69 1.68 14.22
C HIS A 330 -4.78 0.41 15.09
N LEU A 331 -3.76 -0.43 15.05
CA LEU A 331 -3.69 -1.66 15.85
C LEU A 331 -3.06 -1.47 17.24
N THR A 332 -2.84 -0.24 17.69
CA THR A 332 -2.32 0.03 19.04
C THR A 332 -3.44 -0.09 20.08
N VAL A 333 -3.28 -0.99 21.05
CA VAL A 333 -4.10 -1.05 22.25
C VAL A 333 -3.44 -0.22 23.35
N ARG A 334 -4.19 0.70 23.94
CA ARG A 334 -3.69 1.59 24.99
C ARG A 334 -4.23 1.17 26.35
N SER A 335 -3.43 1.35 27.38
CA SER A 335 -3.82 1.30 28.78
C SER A 335 -4.56 2.58 29.21
N ASP A 336 -5.14 2.58 30.39
CA ASP A 336 -5.96 3.70 30.92
C ASP A 336 -5.16 5.00 31.07
N ASP A 337 -3.84 4.93 31.23
CA ASP A 337 -2.92 6.07 31.25
C ASP A 337 -2.51 6.56 29.85
N GLY A 338 -3.05 5.96 28.79
CA GLY A 338 -2.77 6.30 27.40
C GLY A 338 -1.50 5.68 26.80
N ALA A 339 -0.71 4.94 27.60
CA ALA A 339 0.47 4.25 27.10
C ALA A 339 0.09 3.10 26.15
N ALA A 340 0.94 2.83 25.15
CA ALA A 340 0.73 1.67 24.28
C ALA A 340 1.04 0.39 25.06
N ARG A 341 -0.02 -0.39 25.35
CA ARG A 341 0.09 -1.71 25.97
C ARG A 341 0.50 -2.78 24.98
N TYR A 342 -0.08 -2.71 23.79
CA TYR A 342 0.22 -3.57 22.65
C TYR A 342 0.29 -2.75 21.37
N ARG A 343 1.20 -3.12 20.51
CA ARG A 343 1.34 -2.65 19.14
C ARG A 343 2.20 -3.64 18.37
N PRO A 344 1.80 -4.08 17.15
CA PRO A 344 2.66 -4.92 16.31
C PRO A 344 3.78 -4.09 15.66
N THR A 345 4.89 -4.75 15.32
CA THR A 345 5.84 -4.22 14.33
C THR A 345 5.20 -4.38 12.94
N VAL A 346 5.20 -3.32 12.13
CA VAL A 346 4.59 -3.33 10.79
C VAL A 346 5.60 -2.80 9.77
N TYR A 347 5.81 -3.54 8.68
CA TYR A 347 6.70 -3.09 7.60
C TYR A 347 6.43 -3.82 6.28
N TYR A 348 6.89 -3.20 5.19
CA TYR A 348 6.80 -3.73 3.85
C TYR A 348 8.12 -4.39 3.41
N ALA A 349 8.04 -5.65 3.00
CA ALA A 349 9.12 -6.45 2.45
C ALA A 349 8.85 -6.68 0.96
N TYR A 350 9.50 -5.90 0.11
CA TYR A 350 9.31 -5.90 -1.33
C TYR A 350 10.40 -6.67 -2.05
N CYS A 351 10.03 -7.73 -2.76
CA CYS A 351 10.88 -8.43 -3.70
C CYS A 351 10.33 -8.22 -5.13
N PRO A 352 10.77 -7.15 -5.84
CA PRO A 352 10.25 -6.81 -7.15
C PRO A 352 10.65 -7.83 -8.23
N SER A 353 10.21 -7.59 -9.46
CA SER A 353 10.56 -8.41 -10.61
C SER A 353 12.09 -8.46 -10.83
N ASP A 354 12.57 -9.55 -11.44
CA ASP A 354 14.01 -9.75 -11.67
C ASP A 354 14.64 -8.60 -12.48
N SER A 355 13.89 -8.03 -13.41
CA SER A 355 14.33 -6.86 -14.18
C SER A 355 14.46 -5.59 -13.31
N ALA A 356 13.57 -5.42 -12.33
CA ALA A 356 13.65 -4.33 -11.36
C ALA A 356 14.80 -4.54 -10.38
N ILE A 357 15.04 -5.78 -9.92
CA ILE A 357 16.23 -6.12 -9.11
C ILE A 357 17.52 -5.77 -9.88
N ALA A 358 17.60 -6.10 -11.17
CA ALA A 358 18.74 -5.74 -12.02
C ALA A 358 18.91 -4.20 -12.14
N SER A 359 17.82 -3.44 -12.11
CA SER A 359 17.86 -1.96 -12.11
C SER A 359 18.46 -1.41 -10.81
N VAL A 360 18.03 -1.96 -9.66
CA VAL A 360 18.60 -1.61 -8.34
C VAL A 360 20.08 -1.98 -8.27
N HIS A 361 20.47 -3.13 -8.81
CA HIS A 361 21.85 -3.56 -8.83
C HIS A 361 22.74 -2.62 -9.64
N GLU A 362 22.29 -2.18 -10.84
CA GLU A 362 23.01 -1.18 -11.63
C GLU A 362 23.06 0.18 -10.92
N LEU A 363 21.96 0.65 -10.34
CA LEU A 363 21.90 1.90 -9.59
C LEU A 363 22.94 1.95 -8.47
N ARG A 364 23.06 0.85 -7.70
CA ARG A 364 24.08 0.73 -6.65
C ARG A 364 25.50 0.73 -7.24
N GLY A 365 25.75 0.00 -8.32
CA GLY A 365 27.04 -0.04 -9.01
C GLY A 365 27.45 1.33 -9.58
N ARG A 366 26.48 2.17 -9.93
CA ARG A 366 26.67 3.55 -10.39
C ARG A 366 26.68 4.57 -9.25
N ASN A 367 26.85 4.14 -8.03
CA ASN A 367 26.88 5.00 -6.83
C ASN A 367 25.66 5.93 -6.71
N TRP A 368 24.46 5.37 -6.94
CA TRP A 368 23.16 6.05 -6.83
C TRP A 368 22.94 7.18 -7.85
N GLN A 369 23.73 7.21 -8.92
CA GLN A 369 23.53 8.17 -10.00
C GLN A 369 22.12 7.99 -10.59
N HIS A 370 21.37 9.09 -10.73
CA HIS A 370 20.02 9.10 -11.28
C HIS A 370 19.96 8.34 -12.62
N PRO A 371 18.97 7.44 -12.82
CA PRO A 371 18.81 6.71 -14.07
C PRO A 371 18.62 7.65 -15.27
N GLU A 372 19.11 7.24 -16.42
CA GLU A 372 18.96 8.03 -17.67
C GLU A 372 17.51 8.03 -18.14
N ARG A 373 16.80 6.93 -17.88
CA ARG A 373 15.37 6.79 -18.20
C ARG A 373 14.68 5.77 -17.31
N PHE A 374 13.37 5.93 -17.18
CA PHE A 374 12.48 4.98 -16.56
C PHE A 374 11.65 4.25 -17.62
N ARG A 375 11.34 2.98 -17.39
CA ARG A 375 10.45 2.19 -18.24
C ARG A 375 9.49 1.38 -17.40
N LEU A 376 8.21 1.53 -17.70
CA LEU A 376 7.14 0.70 -17.12
C LEU A 376 7.04 -0.59 -17.92
N LEU A 377 7.07 -1.72 -17.20
CA LEU A 377 6.87 -3.05 -17.78
C LEU A 377 5.35 -3.33 -17.89
N ASN A 378 4.87 -3.47 -19.10
CA ASN A 378 3.46 -3.71 -19.41
C ASN A 378 3.29 -4.85 -20.45
N ASN A 379 3.10 -4.49 -21.73
CA ASN A 379 2.81 -5.45 -22.80
C ASN A 379 3.90 -6.50 -23.05
N GLU A 380 5.14 -6.16 -22.72
CA GLU A 380 6.30 -7.06 -22.84
C GLU A 380 6.38 -8.13 -21.75
N ILE A 381 5.51 -8.09 -20.74
CA ILE A 381 5.43 -9.16 -19.75
C ILE A 381 4.82 -10.39 -20.41
N THR A 382 5.47 -11.53 -20.31
CA THR A 382 5.07 -12.78 -20.97
C THR A 382 4.48 -13.81 -20.02
N THR A 383 4.85 -13.77 -18.74
CA THR A 383 4.41 -14.72 -17.71
C THR A 383 4.66 -14.17 -16.32
N GLY A 384 4.21 -14.87 -15.30
CA GLY A 384 4.44 -14.56 -13.90
C GLY A 384 3.21 -14.04 -13.18
N GLN A 385 3.42 -13.72 -11.92
CA GLN A 385 2.37 -13.29 -10.98
C GLN A 385 2.90 -12.16 -10.12
N ASP A 386 2.01 -11.33 -9.64
CA ASP A 386 2.26 -10.50 -8.47
C ASP A 386 1.59 -11.12 -7.24
N ARG A 387 2.42 -11.52 -6.28
CA ARG A 387 2.01 -12.16 -5.04
C ARG A 387 2.14 -11.16 -3.92
N LEU A 388 1.04 -10.53 -3.57
CA LEU A 388 0.97 -9.50 -2.55
C LEU A 388 0.00 -9.92 -1.45
N GLY A 389 0.41 -9.77 -0.21
CA GLY A 389 -0.43 -10.07 0.94
C GLY A 389 0.18 -9.63 2.25
N VAL A 390 -0.45 -10.05 3.33
CA VAL A 390 0.01 -9.83 4.69
C VAL A 390 0.45 -11.14 5.33
N LEU A 391 1.58 -11.09 6.01
CA LEU A 391 2.14 -12.18 6.79
C LEU A 391 2.09 -11.81 8.27
N LEU A 392 1.14 -12.40 8.99
CA LEU A 392 1.00 -12.24 10.45
C LEU A 392 1.94 -13.22 11.15
N LEU A 393 2.70 -12.75 12.13
CA LEU A 393 3.79 -13.52 12.73
C LEU A 393 3.80 -13.41 14.26
N GLY A 394 4.28 -14.46 14.93
CA GLY A 394 4.52 -14.48 16.38
C GLY A 394 3.41 -15.08 17.22
N HIS A 395 2.30 -15.49 16.60
CA HIS A 395 1.16 -16.19 17.23
C HIS A 395 1.41 -17.72 17.34
N PRO A 396 0.53 -18.50 18.01
CA PRO A 396 0.75 -19.94 18.23
C PRO A 396 0.91 -20.79 16.97
N LEU A 397 0.37 -20.36 15.82
CA LEU A 397 0.56 -21.00 14.51
C LEU A 397 1.84 -20.53 13.80
N LYS A 398 2.73 -19.80 14.47
CA LYS A 398 3.97 -19.17 13.96
C LYS A 398 3.71 -18.07 12.94
N ALA A 399 3.22 -18.43 11.74
CA ALA A 399 2.93 -17.51 10.67
C ALA A 399 1.55 -17.79 10.05
N TRP A 400 0.91 -16.74 9.54
CA TRP A 400 -0.33 -16.79 8.75
C TRP A 400 -0.21 -15.82 7.60
N TRP A 401 -0.31 -16.30 6.36
CA TRP A 401 -0.33 -15.44 5.20
C TRP A 401 -1.74 -15.32 4.63
N SER A 402 -2.10 -14.13 4.15
CA SER A 402 -3.36 -13.87 3.44
C SER A 402 -3.14 -12.85 2.34
N GLY A 403 -3.62 -13.14 1.12
CA GLY A 403 -3.41 -12.22 0.01
C GLY A 403 -3.80 -12.76 -1.37
N SER A 404 -3.26 -12.12 -2.39
CA SER A 404 -3.50 -12.29 -3.81
C SER A 404 -2.32 -12.99 -4.51
N LEU A 405 -2.63 -13.87 -5.45
CA LEU A 405 -1.69 -14.55 -6.35
C LEU A 405 -2.09 -14.20 -7.80
N LEU A 406 -2.14 -12.92 -8.13
CA LEU A 406 -2.66 -12.45 -9.42
C LEU A 406 -1.66 -12.72 -10.55
N SER A 407 -2.01 -13.60 -11.47
CA SER A 407 -1.21 -13.86 -12.68
C SER A 407 -1.41 -12.76 -13.74
N ILE A 408 -0.40 -12.63 -14.61
CA ILE A 408 -0.49 -11.71 -15.76
C ILE A 408 -1.63 -12.09 -16.70
N ASP A 409 -1.92 -13.38 -16.84
CA ASP A 409 -3.02 -13.86 -17.69
C ASP A 409 -4.38 -13.44 -17.13
N GLU A 410 -4.62 -13.65 -15.82
CA GLU A 410 -5.84 -13.17 -15.14
C GLU A 410 -5.96 -11.65 -15.22
N ALA A 411 -4.87 -10.93 -15.01
CA ALA A 411 -4.85 -9.47 -15.07
C ALA A 411 -5.25 -8.96 -16.47
N ARG A 412 -4.74 -9.57 -17.53
CA ARG A 412 -5.04 -9.16 -18.91
C ARG A 412 -6.45 -9.48 -19.37
N LEU A 413 -7.11 -10.47 -18.79
CA LEU A 413 -8.54 -10.70 -19.01
C LEU A 413 -9.40 -9.52 -18.54
N LEU A 414 -8.99 -8.88 -17.46
CA LEU A 414 -9.72 -7.76 -16.84
C LEU A 414 -9.26 -6.41 -17.38
N LEU A 415 -7.97 -6.25 -17.63
CA LEU A 415 -7.34 -5.00 -18.02
C LEU A 415 -6.22 -5.27 -19.05
N PRO A 416 -6.55 -5.43 -20.35
CA PRO A 416 -5.57 -5.68 -21.40
C PRO A 416 -4.46 -4.62 -21.42
N GLY A 417 -3.24 -5.06 -21.66
CA GLY A 417 -2.10 -4.16 -21.81
C GLY A 417 -1.43 -3.70 -20.50
N HIS A 418 -1.88 -4.18 -19.35
CA HIS A 418 -1.34 -3.82 -18.04
C HIS A 418 -0.69 -5.01 -17.34
N SER A 419 0.15 -4.72 -16.35
CA SER A 419 0.74 -5.69 -15.42
C SER A 419 -0.26 -6.15 -14.36
N ALA A 420 0.03 -7.27 -13.69
CA ALA A 420 -0.74 -7.73 -12.55
C ALA A 420 -0.71 -6.70 -11.41
N THR A 421 0.46 -6.16 -11.09
CA THR A 421 0.65 -5.12 -10.06
C THR A 421 -0.21 -3.87 -10.35
N THR A 422 -0.22 -3.41 -11.61
CA THR A 422 -1.05 -2.26 -12.00
C THR A 422 -2.54 -2.55 -11.78
N LEU A 423 -3.02 -3.77 -12.07
CA LEU A 423 -4.42 -4.13 -11.84
C LEU A 423 -4.77 -4.17 -10.35
N GLN A 424 -3.91 -4.70 -9.48
CA GLN A 424 -4.13 -4.69 -8.03
C GLN A 424 -4.29 -3.27 -7.50
N VAL A 425 -3.41 -2.35 -7.93
CA VAL A 425 -3.51 -0.94 -7.53
C VAL A 425 -4.79 -0.30 -8.08
N ALA A 426 -5.06 -0.45 -9.37
CA ALA A 426 -6.24 0.14 -10.00
C ALA A 426 -7.55 -0.41 -9.42
N GLY A 427 -7.64 -1.72 -9.18
CA GLY A 427 -8.79 -2.36 -8.53
C GLY A 427 -9.03 -1.83 -7.12
N SER A 428 -7.96 -1.60 -6.36
CA SER A 428 -8.05 -0.99 -5.03
C SER A 428 -8.55 0.46 -5.09
N VAL A 429 -8.07 1.26 -6.04
CA VAL A 429 -8.61 2.62 -6.29
C VAL A 429 -10.11 2.56 -6.61
N ILE A 430 -10.55 1.60 -7.42
CA ILE A 430 -11.98 1.42 -7.75
C ILE A 430 -12.79 1.08 -6.49
N GLY A 431 -12.30 0.20 -5.62
CA GLY A 431 -12.95 -0.10 -4.34
C GLY A 431 -13.10 1.12 -3.44
N ALA A 432 -12.04 1.95 -3.36
CA ALA A 432 -12.10 3.21 -2.62
C ALA A 432 -13.10 4.21 -3.25
N VAL A 433 -13.18 4.28 -4.58
CA VAL A 433 -14.23 5.07 -5.26
C VAL A 433 -15.62 4.55 -4.89
N GLY A 434 -15.82 3.24 -4.85
CA GLY A 434 -17.06 2.61 -4.40
C GLY A 434 -17.45 3.07 -3.00
N TRP A 435 -16.50 3.06 -2.07
CA TRP A 435 -16.71 3.54 -0.71
C TRP A 435 -17.04 5.05 -0.67
N LEU A 436 -16.30 5.90 -1.41
CA LEU A 436 -16.58 7.35 -1.50
C LEU A 436 -18.00 7.66 -2.00
N LEU A 437 -18.54 6.80 -2.87
CA LEU A 437 -19.90 6.99 -3.40
C LEU A 437 -20.97 6.65 -2.36
N ARG A 438 -20.71 5.65 -1.50
CA ARG A 438 -21.63 5.24 -0.41
C ARG A 438 -21.51 6.13 0.82
N HIS A 439 -20.33 6.69 1.07
CA HIS A 439 -20.00 7.50 2.25
C HIS A 439 -19.49 8.90 1.84
N PRO A 440 -20.39 9.79 1.40
CA PRO A 440 -19.96 11.07 0.80
C PRO A 440 -19.43 12.12 1.80
N ASN A 441 -19.65 11.94 3.12
CA ASN A 441 -19.41 13.00 4.13
C ASN A 441 -18.74 12.48 5.42
N ASP A 442 -17.82 11.52 5.31
CA ASP A 442 -17.16 10.90 6.47
C ASP A 442 -15.79 11.54 6.83
N GLY A 443 -15.45 12.66 6.20
CA GLY A 443 -14.19 13.37 6.46
C GLY A 443 -12.97 12.62 5.89
N VAL A 444 -11.78 12.94 6.42
CA VAL A 444 -10.50 12.37 5.97
C VAL A 444 -10.26 11.01 6.63
N ARG A 445 -9.93 10.00 5.84
CA ARG A 445 -9.70 8.62 6.28
C ARG A 445 -8.42 8.06 5.67
N VAL A 446 -7.79 7.15 6.40
CA VAL A 446 -6.77 6.23 5.89
C VAL A 446 -7.37 4.83 5.71
N PRO A 447 -6.78 3.93 4.91
CA PRO A 447 -7.37 2.60 4.62
C PRO A 447 -7.69 1.78 5.86
N ASP A 448 -6.86 1.90 6.91
CA ASP A 448 -7.07 1.16 8.17
C ASP A 448 -8.38 1.52 8.88
N GLU A 449 -8.90 2.73 8.68
CA GLU A 449 -10.13 3.21 9.30
C GLU A 449 -11.40 2.79 8.53
N LEU A 450 -11.27 2.31 7.29
CA LEU A 450 -12.41 1.93 6.45
C LEU A 450 -12.92 0.51 6.80
N PRO A 451 -14.22 0.21 6.61
CA PRO A 451 -14.78 -1.11 6.84
C PRO A 451 -14.24 -2.11 5.79
N HIS A 452 -13.35 -3.01 6.22
CA HIS A 452 -12.63 -3.91 5.33
C HIS A 452 -13.55 -4.82 4.49
N ASN A 453 -14.63 -5.34 5.08
CA ASN A 453 -15.57 -6.23 4.38
C ASN A 453 -16.23 -5.53 3.19
N GLU A 454 -16.59 -4.25 3.33
CA GLU A 454 -17.21 -3.46 2.29
C GLU A 454 -16.24 -3.21 1.13
N VAL A 455 -15.02 -2.79 1.45
CA VAL A 455 -14.00 -2.52 0.42
C VAL A 455 -13.54 -3.81 -0.25
N LEU A 456 -13.30 -4.89 0.51
CA LEU A 456 -12.91 -6.19 -0.06
C LEU A 456 -13.99 -6.77 -0.98
N ALA A 457 -15.28 -6.52 -0.71
CA ALA A 457 -16.36 -6.95 -1.60
C ALA A 457 -16.26 -6.30 -2.99
N ASP A 458 -15.84 -5.03 -3.05
CA ASP A 458 -15.69 -4.29 -4.30
C ASP A 458 -14.43 -4.70 -5.09
N ILE A 459 -13.33 -5.01 -4.40
CA ILE A 459 -12.03 -5.23 -5.05
C ILE A 459 -11.71 -6.69 -5.36
N ARG A 460 -12.40 -7.66 -4.77
CA ARG A 460 -12.07 -9.09 -4.86
C ARG A 460 -11.89 -9.62 -6.29
N ASN A 461 -12.63 -9.08 -7.24
CA ASN A 461 -12.57 -9.51 -8.65
C ASN A 461 -11.27 -9.08 -9.35
N TYR A 462 -10.53 -8.13 -8.79
CA TYR A 462 -9.26 -7.63 -9.33
C TYR A 462 -8.03 -8.31 -8.69
N LEU A 463 -8.25 -9.18 -7.71
CA LEU A 463 -7.18 -9.79 -6.93
C LEU A 463 -6.78 -11.19 -7.43
N GLY A 464 -7.44 -11.70 -8.49
CA GLY A 464 -7.21 -13.05 -9.02
C GLY A 464 -7.40 -14.13 -7.97
N THR A 465 -6.57 -15.16 -8.03
CA THR A 465 -6.55 -16.24 -7.04
C THR A 465 -6.11 -15.68 -5.68
N ARG A 466 -6.91 -15.96 -4.64
CA ARG A 466 -6.60 -15.59 -3.25
C ARG A 466 -6.35 -16.83 -2.41
N TRP A 467 -5.43 -16.72 -1.46
CA TRP A 467 -5.18 -17.74 -0.46
C TRP A 467 -5.01 -17.11 0.93
N SER A 468 -5.45 -17.82 1.96
CA SER A 468 -5.26 -17.44 3.36
C SER A 468 -5.10 -18.69 4.22
N GLY A 469 -4.07 -18.74 5.06
CA GLY A 469 -3.83 -19.92 5.89
C GLY A 469 -2.54 -19.88 6.70
N ALA A 470 -2.42 -20.87 7.60
CA ALA A 470 -1.26 -21.03 8.45
C ALA A 470 -0.04 -21.52 7.65
N VAL A 471 1.14 -21.03 8.06
CA VAL A 471 2.43 -21.34 7.45
C VAL A 471 3.42 -21.73 8.55
N ASP A 472 4.06 -22.89 8.39
CA ASP A 472 5.11 -23.33 9.31
C ASP A 472 6.45 -22.69 8.93
N TRP A 473 6.58 -21.38 9.20
CA TRP A 473 7.77 -20.62 8.86
C TRP A 473 8.20 -19.68 10.00
N THR A 474 9.50 -19.50 10.12
CA THR A 474 10.14 -18.47 10.96
C THR A 474 11.36 -17.89 10.23
N PRO A 475 11.79 -16.66 10.50
CA PRO A 475 12.92 -16.04 9.83
C PRO A 475 14.28 -16.72 10.16
N LEU A 476 14.30 -17.58 11.19
CA LEU A 476 15.51 -18.34 11.59
C LEU A 476 15.57 -19.74 10.95
N GLN A 477 14.48 -20.17 10.30
CA GLN A 477 14.42 -21.45 9.62
C GLN A 477 15.31 -21.43 8.37
N SER A 478 15.92 -22.58 8.07
CA SER A 478 16.76 -22.78 6.85
C SER A 478 17.96 -21.84 6.74
N ARG A 479 18.42 -21.23 7.83
CA ARG A 479 19.69 -20.49 7.82
C ARG A 479 20.86 -21.45 7.68
N LEU A 480 21.55 -21.36 6.56
CA LEU A 480 22.84 -22.02 6.36
C LEU A 480 23.96 -21.05 6.69
N GLU A 481 24.66 -21.30 7.77
CA GLU A 481 25.86 -20.54 8.14
C GLU A 481 27.12 -21.28 7.62
N LEU A 482 27.73 -20.68 6.59
CA LEU A 482 28.98 -21.23 6.03
C LEU A 482 30.21 -20.94 6.93
N PHE A 483 30.11 -19.88 7.73
CA PHE A 483 31.18 -19.44 8.63
C PHE A 483 30.59 -19.10 10.02
N PRO A 484 30.14 -20.10 10.79
CA PRO A 484 29.42 -19.84 12.05
C PRO A 484 30.27 -19.10 13.09
N GLU A 485 31.59 -19.22 13.05
CA GLU A 485 32.50 -18.51 13.93
C GLU A 485 32.65 -17.02 13.63
N ALA A 486 32.20 -16.58 12.44
CA ALA A 486 32.26 -15.20 12.02
C ALA A 486 30.86 -14.50 12.06
N THR A 487 29.83 -15.23 12.47
CA THR A 487 28.45 -14.76 12.46
C THR A 487 28.02 -14.40 13.88
N ASP A 488 27.38 -13.24 14.06
CA ASP A 488 26.72 -12.90 15.31
C ASP A 488 25.64 -13.95 15.62
N ALA A 489 25.55 -14.38 16.88
CA ALA A 489 24.53 -15.32 17.30
C ALA A 489 23.12 -14.78 16.92
N PRO A 490 22.28 -15.61 16.29
CA PRO A 490 20.93 -15.19 15.95
C PRO A 490 20.16 -14.82 17.23
N PRO A 491 19.19 -13.90 17.17
CA PRO A 491 18.35 -13.59 18.30
C PRO A 491 17.65 -14.84 18.86
N ASP A 492 17.60 -14.97 20.18
CA ASP A 492 16.89 -16.09 20.84
C ASP A 492 15.41 -16.11 20.53
N ASP A 493 14.80 -14.94 20.26
CA ASP A 493 13.41 -14.77 19.90
C ASP A 493 13.30 -14.51 18.38
N PRO A 494 12.70 -15.42 17.61
CA PRO A 494 12.56 -15.27 16.16
C PRO A 494 11.64 -14.10 15.76
N TRP A 495 10.93 -13.53 16.71
CA TRP A 495 9.94 -12.47 16.47
C TRP A 495 10.43 -11.07 16.84
N GLN A 496 11.74 -10.89 16.98
CA GLN A 496 12.38 -9.57 17.02
C GLN A 496 12.74 -9.14 15.59
N PHE A 497 12.64 -7.87 15.28
CA PHE A 497 12.96 -7.35 13.93
C PHE A 497 14.37 -7.77 13.45
N ASP A 498 15.34 -7.78 14.34
CA ASP A 498 16.72 -8.19 14.00
C ASP A 498 16.82 -9.65 13.52
N ALA A 499 15.86 -10.53 13.85
CA ALA A 499 15.80 -11.88 13.32
C ALA A 499 15.45 -11.93 11.82
N PHE A 500 14.77 -10.92 11.32
CA PHE A 500 14.39 -10.81 9.89
C PHE A 500 15.48 -10.16 9.03
N ARG A 501 16.44 -9.51 9.60
CA ARG A 501 17.51 -8.86 8.83
C ARG A 501 18.33 -9.88 8.04
N ALA A 502 18.65 -9.53 6.78
CA ALA A 502 19.39 -10.36 5.85
C ALA A 502 20.68 -9.68 5.39
#